data_3ba9b0d4270634700584b1a2c7c17aa7
#
_entry.id   3ba9b0d4270634700584b1a2c7c17aa7
#
_cell.length_a   1.000
_cell.length_b   1.000
_cell.length_c   1.000
_cell.angle_alpha   90.00
_cell.angle_beta   90.00
_cell.angle_gamma   90.00
#
_symmetry.space_group_name_H-M   'P 1'
#
loop_
_entity.id
_entity.type
_entity.pdbx_description
1 polymer ?
#
loop_
_entity_poly.entity_id
_entity_poly.type
_entity_poly.pdbx_seq_one_letter_code
_entity_poly.pdbx_strand_id
1 'polypeptide(L)'
;MAGETNLQAFARLTAAVRRGGTALPARGTLAPEHPVWVEFARAMVPGGAFMGPLLASLLDVKARGYMKVLDIAAGHGLYGIAVATQNPAAEVVALDWPNVLALAREHAEAAGVGERCRLLPGSAFTVDFGTGYDLVLLVHFLQDLDLATCERLLRKVHAALVPGGRAVTLGFVPNDDRVSPPPHAAFGLAMLATTPGGDAYTVSELDRMFRSVGFVRTELHDLPPTTERVLIACRSS
;
A
#
# COMPACT_ATOMS: atom_id res chain seq x y z
N MET A 1 -4.92 -12.55 17.10
CA MET A 1 -4.66 -13.50 15.96
C MET A 1 -3.60 -12.97 14.96
N ALA A 2 -3.65 -11.72 14.45
CA ALA A 2 -2.52 -11.22 13.64
C ALA A 2 -1.16 -11.33 14.35
N GLY A 3 -1.14 -11.07 15.66
CA GLY A 3 0.03 -11.30 16.49
C GLY A 3 0.46 -12.76 16.60
N GLU A 4 -0.49 -13.68 16.62
CA GLU A 4 -0.21 -15.13 16.69
C GLU A 4 0.41 -15.64 15.39
N THR A 5 -0.11 -15.21 14.24
CA THR A 5 0.45 -15.55 12.92
C THR A 5 1.90 -15.05 12.81
N ASN A 6 2.16 -13.81 13.27
CA ASN A 6 3.52 -13.27 13.29
C ASN A 6 4.44 -14.06 14.24
N LEU A 7 3.99 -14.41 15.44
CA LEU A 7 4.77 -15.25 16.35
C LEU A 7 5.12 -16.61 15.73
N GLN A 8 4.16 -17.27 15.06
CA GLN A 8 4.40 -18.53 14.35
C GLN A 8 5.39 -18.36 13.20
N ALA A 9 5.32 -17.25 12.46
CA ALA A 9 6.25 -16.93 11.38
C ALA A 9 7.67 -16.75 11.92
N PHE A 10 7.84 -15.93 12.96
CA PHE A 10 9.14 -15.68 13.58
C PHE A 10 9.72 -16.91 14.28
N ALA A 11 8.89 -17.77 14.88
CA ALA A 11 9.36 -19.05 15.42
C ALA A 11 9.97 -19.97 14.34
N ARG A 12 9.63 -19.74 13.06
CA ARG A 12 10.16 -20.46 11.89
C ARG A 12 11.16 -19.66 11.07
N LEU A 13 11.67 -18.54 11.58
CA LEU A 13 12.53 -17.61 10.83
C LEU A 13 13.78 -18.31 10.27
N THR A 14 14.43 -19.21 11.01
CA THR A 14 15.57 -19.98 10.50
C THR A 14 15.21 -20.80 9.24
N ALA A 15 14.03 -21.40 9.23
CA ALA A 15 13.56 -22.14 8.05
C ALA A 15 13.21 -21.19 6.89
N ALA A 16 12.62 -20.02 7.18
CA ALA A 16 12.34 -18.99 6.19
C ALA A 16 13.62 -18.46 5.53
N VAL A 17 14.67 -18.18 6.31
CA VAL A 17 15.99 -17.75 5.81
C VAL A 17 16.60 -18.80 4.88
N ARG A 18 16.60 -20.07 5.27
CA ARG A 18 17.14 -21.18 4.44
C ARG A 18 16.37 -21.38 3.15
N ARG A 19 15.07 -21.09 3.16
CA ARG A 19 14.16 -21.28 2.03
C ARG A 19 14.14 -20.06 1.09
N GLY A 20 14.44 -18.87 1.58
CA GLY A 20 14.28 -17.60 0.87
C GLY A 20 12.83 -17.13 0.80
N GLY A 21 12.04 -17.34 1.85
CA GLY A 21 10.63 -16.96 1.94
C GLY A 21 9.92 -17.65 3.09
N THR A 22 8.67 -17.29 3.33
CA THR A 22 7.94 -17.79 4.50
C THR A 22 7.92 -19.32 4.62
N ALA A 23 8.08 -19.81 5.85
CA ALA A 23 7.88 -21.21 6.21
C ALA A 23 6.45 -21.50 6.71
N LEU A 24 5.54 -20.53 6.66
CA LEU A 24 4.12 -20.73 6.93
C LEU A 24 3.46 -21.53 5.80
N PRO A 25 2.40 -22.32 6.08
CA PRO A 25 1.67 -23.05 5.06
C PRO A 25 0.88 -22.12 4.13
N ALA A 26 0.45 -22.64 2.98
CA ALA A 26 -0.52 -22.04 2.06
C ALA A 26 -0.18 -20.60 1.61
N ARG A 27 1.06 -20.34 1.17
CA ARG A 27 1.53 -19.02 0.71
C ARG A 27 1.58 -17.94 1.79
N GLY A 28 1.66 -18.33 3.06
CA GLY A 28 1.67 -17.38 4.16
C GLY A 28 0.32 -16.67 4.28
N THR A 29 0.37 -15.36 4.46
CA THR A 29 -0.82 -14.51 4.59
C THR A 29 -1.45 -14.09 3.26
N LEU A 30 -0.80 -14.32 2.11
CA LEU A 30 -1.27 -13.87 0.79
C LEU A 30 -2.39 -14.74 0.17
N ALA A 31 -2.96 -15.69 0.92
CA ALA A 31 -4.13 -16.43 0.44
C ALA A 31 -5.34 -15.49 0.24
N PRO A 32 -6.12 -15.66 -0.85
CA PRO A 32 -7.30 -14.84 -1.10
C PRO A 32 -8.27 -14.84 0.09
N GLU A 33 -8.82 -13.68 0.43
CA GLU A 33 -9.82 -13.48 1.48
C GLU A 33 -9.41 -14.04 2.86
N HIS A 34 -8.11 -14.15 3.11
CA HIS A 34 -7.63 -14.71 4.37
C HIS A 34 -8.13 -13.86 5.56
N PRO A 35 -8.73 -14.46 6.60
CA PRO A 35 -9.32 -13.71 7.73
C PRO A 35 -8.34 -12.80 8.47
N VAL A 36 -7.04 -13.11 8.41
CA VAL A 36 -5.98 -12.28 9.02
C VAL A 36 -6.01 -10.85 8.52
N TRP A 37 -6.46 -10.59 7.28
CA TRP A 37 -6.47 -9.25 6.71
C TRP A 37 -7.51 -8.34 7.36
N VAL A 38 -8.65 -8.87 7.78
CA VAL A 38 -9.65 -8.10 8.54
C VAL A 38 -9.10 -7.71 9.92
N GLU A 39 -8.42 -8.65 10.58
CA GLU A 39 -7.81 -8.40 11.89
C GLU A 39 -6.63 -7.44 11.78
N PHE A 40 -5.80 -7.61 10.74
CA PHE A 40 -4.70 -6.72 10.43
C PHE A 40 -5.21 -5.31 10.15
N ALA A 41 -6.21 -5.15 9.28
CA ALA A 41 -6.80 -3.85 8.97
C ALA A 41 -7.32 -3.16 10.25
N ARG A 42 -8.01 -3.88 11.13
CA ARG A 42 -8.45 -3.34 12.42
C ARG A 42 -7.30 -2.92 13.33
N ALA A 43 -6.26 -3.73 13.41
CA ALA A 43 -5.08 -3.41 14.22
C ALA A 43 -4.32 -2.18 13.71
N MET A 44 -4.38 -1.90 12.41
CA MET A 44 -3.72 -0.77 11.78
C MET A 44 -4.52 0.54 11.79
N VAL A 45 -5.77 0.52 12.24
CA VAL A 45 -6.63 1.73 12.33
C VAL A 45 -5.95 2.90 13.04
N PRO A 46 -5.31 2.74 14.22
CA PRO A 46 -4.66 3.88 14.88
C PRO A 46 -3.54 4.50 14.04
N GLY A 47 -2.73 3.66 13.36
CA GLY A 47 -1.68 4.11 12.45
C GLY A 47 -2.25 4.86 11.24
N GLY A 48 -3.28 4.27 10.59
CA GLY A 48 -3.96 4.89 9.45
C GLY A 48 -4.64 6.22 9.80
N ALA A 49 -5.29 6.30 10.96
CA ALA A 49 -5.90 7.54 11.44
C ALA A 49 -4.88 8.65 11.68
N PHE A 50 -3.66 8.30 12.08
CA PHE A 50 -2.56 9.23 12.28
C PHE A 50 -1.85 9.60 10.97
N MET A 51 -1.47 8.62 10.17
CA MET A 51 -0.66 8.81 8.95
C MET A 51 -1.48 9.29 7.75
N GLY A 52 -2.75 8.90 7.66
CA GLY A 52 -3.60 9.29 6.52
C GLY A 52 -3.67 10.80 6.30
N PRO A 53 -3.99 11.62 7.32
CA PRO A 53 -3.99 13.09 7.19
C PRO A 53 -2.61 13.66 6.83
N LEU A 54 -1.52 13.10 7.36
CA LEU A 54 -0.15 13.52 7.03
C LEU A 54 0.18 13.24 5.56
N LEU A 55 -0.16 12.04 5.07
CA LEU A 55 0.03 11.66 3.67
C LEU A 55 -0.78 12.56 2.75
N ALA A 56 -2.07 12.78 3.02
CA ALA A 56 -2.91 13.65 2.22
C ALA A 56 -2.36 15.10 2.16
N SER A 57 -1.83 15.60 3.27
CA SER A 57 -1.19 16.92 3.34
C SER A 57 0.12 16.95 2.54
N LEU A 58 0.97 15.93 2.65
CA LEU A 58 2.20 15.82 1.84
C LEU A 58 1.91 15.80 0.34
N LEU A 59 0.81 15.18 -0.06
CA LEU A 59 0.38 15.10 -1.46
C LEU A 59 -0.30 16.38 -1.98
N ASP A 60 -0.50 17.36 -1.09
CA ASP A 60 -1.15 18.65 -1.38
C ASP A 60 -2.53 18.49 -2.04
N VAL A 61 -3.30 17.51 -1.53
CA VAL A 61 -4.62 17.19 -2.13
C VAL A 61 -5.63 18.33 -1.95
N LYS A 62 -5.47 19.14 -0.90
CA LYS A 62 -6.36 20.26 -0.57
C LYS A 62 -6.33 21.37 -1.62
N ALA A 63 -5.15 21.63 -2.21
CA ALA A 63 -4.97 22.66 -3.23
C ALA A 63 -5.42 22.21 -4.64
N ARG A 64 -5.84 20.95 -4.78
CA ARG A 64 -6.29 20.40 -6.07
C ARG A 64 -7.79 20.54 -6.22
N GLY A 65 -8.24 20.70 -7.45
CA GLY A 65 -9.65 20.62 -7.81
C GLY A 65 -10.19 19.19 -7.73
N TYR A 66 -11.10 18.83 -8.64
CA TYR A 66 -11.56 17.44 -8.78
C TYR A 66 -10.38 16.49 -8.96
N MET A 67 -10.43 15.38 -8.26
CA MET A 67 -9.46 14.29 -8.45
C MET A 67 -10.12 12.93 -8.19
N LYS A 68 -9.74 11.96 -9.01
CA LYS A 68 -10.15 10.58 -8.88
C LYS A 68 -8.99 9.76 -8.30
N VAL A 69 -9.24 9.09 -7.20
CA VAL A 69 -8.24 8.36 -6.42
C VAL A 69 -8.55 6.88 -6.41
N LEU A 70 -7.56 6.03 -6.64
CA LEU A 70 -7.64 4.59 -6.42
C LEU A 70 -6.76 4.22 -5.23
N ASP A 71 -7.37 3.62 -4.22
CA ASP A 71 -6.68 3.10 -3.03
C ASP A 71 -6.64 1.57 -3.14
N ILE A 72 -5.47 1.01 -3.48
CA ILE A 72 -5.26 -0.42 -3.73
C ILE A 72 -4.79 -1.09 -2.43
N ALA A 73 -5.43 -2.21 -2.07
CA ALA A 73 -5.29 -2.87 -0.79
C ALA A 73 -5.64 -1.90 0.35
N ALA A 74 -6.79 -1.25 0.21
CA ALA A 74 -7.21 -0.12 1.03
C ALA A 74 -7.33 -0.47 2.53
N GLY A 75 -7.48 -1.75 2.89
CA GLY A 75 -7.56 -2.18 4.27
C GLY A 75 -8.70 -1.49 5.02
N HIS A 76 -8.34 -0.73 6.03
CA HIS A 76 -9.28 0.09 6.80
C HIS A 76 -9.80 1.33 6.06
N GLY A 77 -9.30 1.66 4.86
CA GLY A 77 -9.73 2.78 4.01
C GLY A 77 -9.26 4.17 4.42
N LEU A 78 -8.58 4.33 5.56
CA LEU A 78 -8.32 5.65 6.16
C LEU A 78 -7.39 6.54 5.33
N TYR A 79 -6.57 6.01 4.44
CA TYR A 79 -5.72 6.81 3.57
C TYR A 79 -6.53 7.47 2.45
N GLY A 80 -7.37 6.72 1.74
CA GLY A 80 -8.31 7.28 0.77
C GLY A 80 -9.33 8.21 1.42
N ILE A 81 -9.85 7.85 2.61
CA ILE A 81 -10.76 8.68 3.40
C ILE A 81 -10.12 10.02 3.78
N ALA A 82 -8.84 10.02 4.18
CA ALA A 82 -8.13 11.26 4.49
C ALA A 82 -8.00 12.18 3.27
N VAL A 83 -7.78 11.62 2.07
CA VAL A 83 -7.81 12.39 0.83
C VAL A 83 -9.20 12.99 0.59
N ALA A 84 -10.27 12.19 0.69
CA ALA A 84 -11.64 12.66 0.48
C ALA A 84 -12.08 13.70 1.53
N THR A 85 -11.55 13.61 2.75
CA THR A 85 -11.83 14.56 3.83
C THR A 85 -11.13 15.91 3.59
N GLN A 86 -9.86 15.90 3.16
CA GLN A 86 -9.10 17.12 2.91
C GLN A 86 -9.47 17.78 1.56
N ASN A 87 -9.89 16.99 0.58
CA ASN A 87 -10.37 17.49 -0.71
C ASN A 87 -11.84 17.12 -0.92
N PRO A 88 -12.78 18.07 -0.72
CA PRO A 88 -14.21 17.82 -0.90
C PRO A 88 -14.62 17.42 -2.33
N ALA A 89 -13.79 17.72 -3.33
CA ALA A 89 -14.04 17.35 -4.73
C ALA A 89 -13.39 16.01 -5.12
N ALA A 90 -12.69 15.33 -4.21
CA ALA A 90 -12.08 14.04 -4.49
C ALA A 90 -13.12 12.89 -4.42
N GLU A 91 -13.03 11.98 -5.40
CA GLU A 91 -13.72 10.69 -5.41
C GLU A 91 -12.71 9.56 -5.20
N VAL A 92 -13.00 8.64 -4.30
CA VAL A 92 -12.12 7.53 -3.95
C VAL A 92 -12.73 6.20 -4.37
N VAL A 93 -11.92 5.34 -4.96
CA VAL A 93 -12.25 3.94 -5.20
C VAL A 93 -11.34 3.11 -4.30
N ALA A 94 -11.90 2.46 -3.29
CA ALA A 94 -11.19 1.57 -2.39
C ALA A 94 -11.25 0.14 -2.91
N LEU A 95 -10.12 -0.46 -3.23
CA LEU A 95 -10.00 -1.82 -3.73
C LEU A 95 -9.38 -2.71 -2.66
N ASP A 96 -10.10 -3.77 -2.28
CA ASP A 96 -9.62 -4.81 -1.36
C ASP A 96 -10.51 -6.05 -1.44
N TRP A 97 -10.24 -7.05 -0.60
CA TRP A 97 -11.11 -8.20 -0.45
C TRP A 97 -12.49 -7.80 0.12
N PRO A 98 -13.59 -8.45 -0.30
CA PRO A 98 -14.94 -8.09 0.14
C PRO A 98 -15.12 -8.01 1.66
N ASN A 99 -14.51 -8.96 2.39
CA ASN A 99 -14.55 -9.03 3.84
C ASN A 99 -13.80 -7.90 4.54
N VAL A 100 -12.76 -7.34 3.89
CA VAL A 100 -11.96 -6.21 4.40
C VAL A 100 -12.67 -4.88 4.12
N LEU A 101 -13.28 -4.74 2.95
CA LEU A 101 -13.96 -3.51 2.52
C LEU A 101 -15.16 -3.13 3.41
N ALA A 102 -15.73 -4.07 4.18
CA ALA A 102 -16.75 -3.73 5.16
C ALA A 102 -16.26 -2.70 6.18
N LEU A 103 -15.00 -2.85 6.63
CA LEU A 103 -14.37 -1.91 7.57
C LEU A 103 -14.11 -0.54 6.92
N ALA A 104 -13.66 -0.51 5.67
CA ALA A 104 -13.46 0.73 4.93
C ALA A 104 -14.77 1.50 4.74
N ARG A 105 -15.88 0.79 4.50
CA ARG A 105 -17.22 1.40 4.42
C ARG A 105 -17.61 2.05 5.73
N GLU A 106 -17.53 1.32 6.84
CA GLU A 106 -17.86 1.84 8.18
C GLU A 106 -17.09 3.14 8.48
N HIS A 107 -15.80 3.17 8.17
CA HIS A 107 -14.97 4.36 8.38
C HIS A 107 -15.34 5.51 7.45
N ALA A 108 -15.66 5.25 6.17
CA ALA A 108 -16.05 6.29 5.22
C ALA A 108 -17.39 6.93 5.61
N GLU A 109 -18.35 6.12 6.07
CA GLU A 109 -19.63 6.61 6.60
C GLU A 109 -19.43 7.45 7.87
N ALA A 110 -18.62 6.96 8.81
CA ALA A 110 -18.31 7.67 10.05
C ALA A 110 -17.59 9.01 9.79
N ALA A 111 -16.78 9.09 8.74
CA ALA A 111 -16.09 10.32 8.33
C ALA A 111 -16.97 11.26 7.48
N GLY A 112 -18.21 10.89 7.15
CA GLY A 112 -19.11 11.68 6.31
C GLY A 112 -18.70 11.78 4.84
N VAL A 113 -17.88 10.83 4.36
CA VAL A 113 -17.40 10.79 2.96
C VAL A 113 -17.89 9.55 2.18
N GLY A 114 -18.83 8.78 2.74
CA GLY A 114 -19.33 7.52 2.17
C GLY A 114 -19.81 7.65 0.73
N GLU A 115 -20.55 8.71 0.38
CA GLU A 115 -21.04 8.97 -0.97
C GLU A 115 -19.93 9.17 -2.02
N ARG A 116 -18.73 9.53 -1.59
CA ARG A 116 -17.56 9.77 -2.44
C ARG A 116 -16.51 8.64 -2.37
N CYS A 117 -16.81 7.56 -1.62
CA CYS A 117 -15.95 6.40 -1.45
C CYS A 117 -16.64 5.16 -2.02
N ARG A 118 -16.34 4.83 -3.27
CA ARG A 118 -16.83 3.62 -3.94
C ARG A 118 -15.96 2.42 -3.58
N LEU A 119 -16.57 1.30 -3.25
CA LEU A 119 -15.87 0.04 -3.00
C LEU A 119 -15.74 -0.77 -4.29
N LEU A 120 -14.56 -1.33 -4.52
CA LEU A 120 -14.24 -2.21 -5.64
C LEU A 120 -13.73 -3.55 -5.08
N PRO A 121 -14.60 -4.54 -4.84
CA PRO A 121 -14.18 -5.79 -4.23
C PRO A 121 -13.41 -6.69 -5.21
N GLY A 122 -12.36 -7.31 -4.71
CA GLY A 122 -11.60 -8.33 -5.43
C GLY A 122 -10.08 -8.16 -5.37
N SER A 123 -9.39 -8.96 -6.16
CA SER A 123 -7.93 -8.94 -6.22
C SER A 123 -7.42 -7.82 -7.12
N ALA A 124 -6.42 -7.08 -6.66
CA ALA A 124 -5.71 -6.08 -7.45
C ALA A 124 -5.10 -6.64 -8.76
N PHE A 125 -4.93 -7.94 -8.84
CA PHE A 125 -4.35 -8.61 -10.02
C PHE A 125 -5.38 -8.97 -11.08
N THR A 126 -6.64 -9.17 -10.70
CA THR A 126 -7.70 -9.66 -11.61
C THR A 126 -8.80 -8.65 -11.89
N VAL A 127 -9.11 -7.75 -10.93
CA VAL A 127 -10.15 -6.73 -11.09
C VAL A 127 -9.70 -5.69 -12.11
N ASP A 128 -10.60 -5.26 -12.98
CA ASP A 128 -10.39 -4.10 -13.83
C ASP A 128 -10.53 -2.82 -12.99
N PHE A 129 -9.46 -2.02 -12.93
CA PHE A 129 -9.48 -0.74 -12.23
C PHE A 129 -10.30 0.33 -12.97
N GLY A 130 -10.45 0.19 -14.30
CA GLY A 130 -10.79 1.29 -15.17
C GLY A 130 -9.63 2.27 -15.32
N THR A 131 -9.93 3.50 -15.71
CA THR A 131 -8.93 4.53 -16.02
C THR A 131 -9.34 5.90 -15.46
N GLY A 132 -8.49 6.89 -15.68
CA GLY A 132 -8.78 8.28 -15.35
C GLY A 132 -8.45 8.66 -13.90
N TYR A 133 -7.53 7.94 -13.27
CA TYR A 133 -7.09 8.27 -11.91
C TYR A 133 -5.99 9.33 -11.93
N ASP A 134 -6.13 10.34 -11.08
CA ASP A 134 -5.12 11.37 -10.82
C ASP A 134 -4.08 10.86 -9.81
N LEU A 135 -4.53 9.98 -8.90
CA LEU A 135 -3.73 9.45 -7.81
C LEU A 135 -4.05 7.97 -7.59
N VAL A 136 -3.02 7.15 -7.45
CA VAL A 136 -3.12 5.77 -6.98
C VAL A 136 -2.30 5.60 -5.70
N LEU A 137 -2.94 5.11 -4.65
CA LEU A 137 -2.31 4.79 -3.38
C LEU A 137 -1.98 3.28 -3.33
N LEU A 138 -0.76 2.96 -2.89
CA LEU A 138 -0.21 1.62 -2.72
C LEU A 138 0.43 1.52 -1.33
N VAL A 139 -0.35 1.84 -0.29
CA VAL A 139 0.15 1.96 1.08
C VAL A 139 0.38 0.57 1.67
N HIS A 140 1.60 0.31 2.14
CA HIS A 140 2.02 -0.97 2.74
C HIS A 140 1.72 -2.22 1.89
N PHE A 141 1.69 -2.10 0.56
CA PHE A 141 1.27 -3.20 -0.30
C PHE A 141 2.40 -3.80 -1.14
N LEU A 142 3.28 -2.98 -1.74
CA LEU A 142 4.35 -3.49 -2.61
C LEU A 142 5.31 -4.42 -1.85
N GLN A 143 5.51 -4.16 -0.57
CA GLN A 143 6.40 -4.93 0.31
C GLN A 143 5.96 -6.38 0.51
N ASP A 144 4.67 -6.70 0.32
CA ASP A 144 4.15 -8.06 0.48
C ASP A 144 4.39 -8.95 -0.76
N LEU A 145 4.81 -8.35 -1.86
CA LEU A 145 4.89 -8.96 -3.20
C LEU A 145 6.34 -9.14 -3.62
N ASP A 146 6.61 -10.15 -4.45
CA ASP A 146 7.89 -10.25 -5.14
C ASP A 146 8.02 -9.20 -6.26
N LEU A 147 9.26 -8.95 -6.70
CA LEU A 147 9.60 -7.94 -7.69
C LEU A 147 8.77 -8.06 -8.99
N ALA A 148 8.66 -9.28 -9.54
CA ALA A 148 7.94 -9.50 -10.80
C ALA A 148 6.43 -9.23 -10.64
N THR A 149 5.88 -9.55 -9.48
CA THR A 149 4.48 -9.27 -9.13
C THR A 149 4.25 -7.78 -8.91
N CYS A 150 5.18 -7.06 -8.25
CA CYS A 150 5.16 -5.60 -8.15
C CYS A 150 5.13 -4.95 -9.54
N GLU A 151 6.04 -5.30 -10.44
CA GLU A 151 6.08 -4.73 -11.80
C GLU A 151 4.80 -5.00 -12.59
N ARG A 152 4.24 -6.20 -12.46
CA ARG A 152 2.96 -6.54 -13.11
C ARG A 152 1.81 -5.67 -12.61
N LEU A 153 1.74 -5.43 -11.29
CA LEU A 153 0.78 -4.51 -10.68
C LEU A 153 1.01 -3.07 -11.14
N LEU A 154 2.25 -2.60 -11.11
CA LEU A 154 2.61 -1.23 -11.47
C LEU A 154 2.32 -0.92 -12.94
N ARG A 155 2.40 -1.90 -13.87
CA ARG A 155 1.93 -1.72 -15.26
C ARG A 155 0.42 -1.43 -15.32
N LYS A 156 -0.39 -2.14 -14.52
CA LYS A 156 -1.84 -1.86 -14.43
C LYS A 156 -2.09 -0.48 -13.84
N VAL A 157 -1.37 -0.12 -12.80
CA VAL A 157 -1.45 1.20 -12.16
C VAL A 157 -1.08 2.31 -13.13
N HIS A 158 0.03 2.15 -13.87
CA HIS A 158 0.45 3.12 -14.88
C HIS A 158 -0.62 3.31 -15.96
N ALA A 159 -1.23 2.23 -16.44
CA ALA A 159 -2.30 2.30 -17.44
C ALA A 159 -3.57 2.98 -16.93
N ALA A 160 -3.88 2.85 -15.64
CA ALA A 160 -5.07 3.43 -15.01
C ALA A 160 -4.95 4.94 -14.74
N LEU A 161 -3.74 5.47 -14.59
CA LEU A 161 -3.48 6.88 -14.32
C LEU A 161 -3.74 7.75 -15.57
N VAL A 162 -4.15 8.99 -15.36
CA VAL A 162 -4.14 10.04 -16.41
C VAL A 162 -2.69 10.47 -16.71
N PRO A 163 -2.41 11.11 -17.88
CA PRO A 163 -1.16 11.81 -18.08
C PRO A 163 -0.88 12.79 -16.93
N GLY A 164 0.35 12.81 -16.40
CA GLY A 164 0.72 13.59 -15.21
C GLY A 164 0.19 13.04 -13.87
N GLY A 165 -0.55 11.94 -13.90
CA GLY A 165 -1.04 11.28 -12.68
C GLY A 165 0.08 10.66 -11.85
N ARG A 166 -0.19 10.39 -10.56
CA ARG A 166 0.81 9.95 -9.59
C ARG A 166 0.43 8.62 -8.96
N ALA A 167 1.41 7.73 -8.83
CA ALA A 167 1.33 6.57 -7.93
C ALA A 167 2.16 6.84 -6.68
N VAL A 168 1.64 6.45 -5.52
CA VAL A 168 2.25 6.73 -4.21
C VAL A 168 2.32 5.45 -3.42
N THR A 169 3.51 5.12 -2.92
CA THR A 169 3.69 4.07 -1.91
C THR A 169 4.20 4.67 -0.61
N LEU A 170 3.68 4.19 0.49
CA LEU A 170 4.09 4.50 1.86
C LEU A 170 4.51 3.20 2.53
N GLY A 171 5.63 3.19 3.24
CA GLY A 171 6.08 2.03 3.99
C GLY A 171 7.49 2.17 4.54
N PHE A 172 8.03 1.03 4.96
CA PHE A 172 9.41 0.94 5.45
C PHE A 172 10.36 0.79 4.27
N VAL A 173 10.97 1.90 3.85
CA VAL A 173 11.89 1.95 2.71
C VAL A 173 13.31 2.15 3.23
N PRO A 174 14.15 1.10 3.30
CA PRO A 174 15.55 1.23 3.71
C PRO A 174 16.38 1.97 2.66
N ASN A 175 17.53 2.48 3.08
CA ASN A 175 18.54 2.97 2.17
C ASN A 175 19.16 1.79 1.38
N ASP A 176 19.92 2.09 0.34
CA ASP A 176 20.53 1.06 -0.52
C ASP A 176 21.58 0.20 0.18
N ASP A 177 22.07 0.62 1.36
CA ASP A 177 22.91 -0.16 2.23
C ASP A 177 22.19 -1.34 2.90
N ARG A 178 20.84 -1.38 2.86
CA ARG A 178 19.96 -2.36 3.52
C ARG A 178 20.18 -2.51 5.03
N VAL A 179 20.77 -1.49 5.66
CA VAL A 179 21.08 -1.44 7.09
C VAL A 179 20.42 -0.24 7.75
N SER A 180 20.33 0.87 7.04
CA SER A 180 19.79 2.12 7.56
C SER A 180 18.51 2.56 6.83
N PRO A 181 17.56 3.20 7.53
CA PRO A 181 17.41 3.24 8.98
C PRO A 181 17.16 1.82 9.54
N PRO A 182 17.68 1.48 10.74
CA PRO A 182 17.57 0.12 11.27
C PRO A 182 16.15 -0.46 11.34
N PRO A 183 15.10 0.29 11.72
CA PRO A 183 13.74 -0.24 11.72
C PRO A 183 13.26 -0.68 10.32
N HIS A 184 13.65 0.06 9.26
CA HIS A 184 13.28 -0.26 7.89
C HIS A 184 14.00 -1.53 7.39
N ALA A 185 15.30 -1.63 7.68
CA ALA A 185 16.08 -2.82 7.34
C ALA A 185 15.56 -4.06 8.07
N ALA A 186 15.23 -3.93 9.37
CA ALA A 186 14.68 -5.02 10.18
C ALA A 186 13.30 -5.48 9.67
N PHE A 187 12.51 -4.58 9.05
CA PHE A 187 11.21 -4.91 8.47
C PHE A 187 11.32 -5.97 7.35
N GLY A 188 12.43 -6.01 6.61
CA GLY A 188 12.70 -7.07 5.63
C GLY A 188 12.64 -8.48 6.23
N LEU A 189 13.04 -8.65 7.51
CA LEU A 189 12.90 -9.93 8.19
C LEU A 189 11.44 -10.31 8.44
N ALA A 190 10.57 -9.33 8.70
CA ALA A 190 9.15 -9.58 8.83
C ALA A 190 8.55 -10.06 7.50
N MET A 191 8.91 -9.40 6.39
CA MET A 191 8.47 -9.80 5.05
C MET A 191 8.95 -11.21 4.70
N LEU A 192 10.22 -11.51 4.93
CA LEU A 192 10.80 -12.84 4.73
C LEU A 192 10.06 -13.92 5.55
N ALA A 193 9.68 -13.60 6.79
CA ALA A 193 9.00 -14.55 7.67
C ALA A 193 7.55 -14.80 7.27
N THR A 194 6.85 -13.80 6.74
CA THR A 194 5.38 -13.82 6.57
C THR A 194 4.94 -13.99 5.12
N THR A 195 5.77 -13.62 4.14
CA THR A 195 5.41 -13.63 2.72
C THR A 195 6.27 -14.61 1.90
N PRO A 196 5.78 -15.09 0.75
CA PRO A 196 6.57 -15.95 -0.13
C PRO A 196 7.79 -15.28 -0.77
N GLY A 197 7.73 -13.96 -1.02
CA GLY A 197 8.79 -13.24 -1.74
C GLY A 197 8.75 -11.74 -1.55
N GLY A 198 8.02 -11.24 -0.54
CA GLY A 198 8.01 -9.81 -0.21
C GLY A 198 9.32 -9.37 0.46
N ASP A 199 9.60 -8.10 0.39
CA ASP A 199 10.82 -7.49 0.92
C ASP A 199 10.60 -6.04 1.35
N ALA A 200 11.47 -5.50 2.19
CA ALA A 200 11.63 -4.07 2.38
C ALA A 200 12.49 -3.54 1.23
N TYR A 201 11.85 -3.14 0.14
CA TYR A 201 12.54 -2.64 -1.05
C TYR A 201 13.25 -1.33 -0.77
N THR A 202 14.50 -1.22 -1.23
CA THR A 202 15.29 0.01 -1.12
C THR A 202 14.77 1.09 -2.06
N VAL A 203 15.24 2.33 -1.84
CA VAL A 203 14.90 3.48 -2.70
C VAL A 203 15.22 3.19 -4.17
N SER A 204 16.43 2.68 -4.46
CA SER A 204 16.87 2.37 -5.82
C SER A 204 16.09 1.22 -6.45
N GLU A 205 15.65 0.24 -5.66
CA GLU A 205 14.82 -0.85 -6.16
C GLU A 205 13.41 -0.37 -6.51
N LEU A 206 12.79 0.45 -5.66
CA LEU A 206 11.51 1.06 -5.96
C LEU A 206 11.60 1.97 -7.19
N ASP A 207 12.60 2.85 -7.29
CA ASP A 207 12.80 3.72 -8.47
C ASP A 207 12.90 2.87 -9.75
N ARG A 208 13.70 1.80 -9.71
CA ARG A 208 13.85 0.89 -10.86
C ARG A 208 12.54 0.22 -11.23
N MET A 209 11.75 -0.29 -10.25
CA MET A 209 10.44 -0.88 -10.51
C MET A 209 9.48 0.08 -11.20
N PHE A 210 9.36 1.31 -10.68
CA PHE A 210 8.47 2.31 -11.27
C PHE A 210 8.95 2.71 -12.68
N ARG A 211 10.24 2.97 -12.88
CA ARG A 211 10.79 3.31 -14.20
C ARG A 211 10.64 2.20 -15.21
N SER A 212 10.80 0.93 -14.82
CA SER A 212 10.69 -0.22 -15.73
C SER A 212 9.30 -0.34 -16.38
N VAL A 213 8.28 0.27 -15.78
CA VAL A 213 6.91 0.23 -16.27
C VAL A 213 6.40 1.55 -16.85
N GLY A 214 7.29 2.56 -16.99
CA GLY A 214 7.00 3.80 -17.72
C GLY A 214 6.82 5.07 -16.87
N PHE A 215 6.97 5.00 -15.55
CA PHE A 215 7.03 6.23 -14.75
C PHE A 215 8.32 7.01 -15.03
N VAL A 216 8.21 8.33 -15.15
CA VAL A 216 9.32 9.17 -15.60
C VAL A 216 10.10 9.84 -14.47
N ARG A 217 9.52 9.92 -13.29
CA ARG A 217 10.12 10.54 -12.10
C ARG A 217 9.64 9.85 -10.84
N THR A 218 10.56 9.67 -9.89
CA THR A 218 10.25 9.25 -8.51
C THR A 218 10.85 10.25 -7.54
N GLU A 219 10.15 10.50 -6.43
CA GLU A 219 10.58 11.37 -5.35
C GLU A 219 10.35 10.66 -4.02
N LEU A 220 11.36 10.64 -3.17
CA LEU A 220 11.27 10.09 -1.82
C LEU A 220 11.09 11.22 -0.81
N HIS A 221 10.12 11.04 0.09
CA HIS A 221 9.85 11.97 1.19
C HIS A 221 9.78 11.20 2.51
N ASP A 222 10.31 11.81 3.55
CA ASP A 222 10.02 11.37 4.92
C ASP A 222 8.62 11.83 5.32
N LEU A 223 7.97 11.11 6.23
CA LEU A 223 6.63 11.46 6.76
C LEU A 223 6.70 11.70 8.27
N PRO A 224 7.34 12.81 8.72
CA PRO A 224 7.47 13.09 10.15
C PRO A 224 6.09 13.35 10.79
N PRO A 225 5.90 12.99 12.08
CA PRO A 225 6.89 12.43 13.00
C PRO A 225 7.05 10.90 12.93
N THR A 226 6.52 10.25 11.91
CA THR A 226 6.72 8.81 11.68
C THR A 226 8.13 8.52 11.18
N THR A 227 8.54 7.25 11.20
CA THR A 227 9.78 6.80 10.55
C THR A 227 9.55 6.34 9.12
N GLU A 228 8.30 6.24 8.67
CA GLU A 228 7.96 5.73 7.35
C GLU A 228 8.25 6.76 6.25
N ARG A 229 8.42 6.24 5.05
CA ARG A 229 8.76 7.02 3.86
C ARG A 229 7.72 6.89 2.77
N VAL A 230 7.55 7.96 2.03
CA VAL A 230 6.62 8.06 0.90
C VAL A 230 7.43 8.19 -0.38
N LEU A 231 7.22 7.28 -1.32
CA LEU A 231 7.75 7.43 -2.67
C LEU A 231 6.60 7.79 -3.60
N ILE A 232 6.75 8.91 -4.31
CA ILE A 232 5.81 9.43 -5.30
C ILE A 232 6.40 9.20 -6.68
N ALA A 233 5.68 8.47 -7.54
CA ALA A 233 6.06 8.22 -8.92
C ALA A 233 5.09 8.92 -9.87
N CYS A 234 5.62 9.65 -10.87
CA CYS A 234 4.83 10.43 -11.82
C CYS A 234 4.78 9.74 -13.18
N ARG A 235 3.57 9.63 -13.75
CA ARG A 235 3.37 9.31 -15.17
C ARG A 235 3.72 10.54 -16.02
N SER A 236 4.26 10.33 -17.23
CA SER A 236 4.47 11.43 -18.20
C SER A 236 3.17 12.18 -18.49
N SER A 237 3.31 13.48 -18.74
CA SER A 237 2.22 14.36 -19.21
C SER A 237 1.81 14.02 -20.63
#